data_a240f8c4590474c80c16e369a90f0b91
#
_entry.id   a240f8c4590474c80c16e369a90f0b91
#
_cell.length_a   1.000
_cell.length_b   1.000
_cell.length_c   1.000
_cell.angle_alpha   90.00
_cell.angle_beta   90.00
_cell.angle_gamma   90.00
#
_symmetry.space_group_name_H-M   'P 1'
#
loop_
_entity.id
_entity.type
_entity.pdbx_description
1 polymer ?
#
loop_
_entity_poly.entity_id
_entity_poly.type
_entity_poly.pdbx_seq_one_letter_code
_entity_poly.pdbx_strand_id
1 'polypeptide(L)'
;MDQYLDEDDLRSLSQAGMTIGSHGMHHRPWRAAKNGELKEELLDARDKLQNIINQGITNAACPFGVYNRRTLTTLKQAGYKRVYTSDGGKAIDNEWLQARNTVTCDDDARSIAELIDSDEGMISRSIRRSVLLAKRLRQ
;
A
#
# COMPACT_ATOMS: atom_id res chain seq x y z
N MET A 1 5.35 13.04 24.29
CA MET A 1 4.34 13.46 23.28
C MET A 1 4.27 12.33 22.28
N ASP A 2 3.13 11.67 22.24
CA ASP A 2 2.92 10.63 21.25
C ASP A 2 2.91 11.27 19.86
N GLN A 3 3.78 10.80 18.98
CA GLN A 3 3.95 11.31 17.61
C GLN A 3 2.88 10.74 16.63
N TYR A 4 1.76 10.29 17.15
CA TYR A 4 0.69 9.73 16.34
C TYR A 4 -0.39 10.77 16.08
N LEU A 5 -0.91 10.76 14.85
CA LEU A 5 -2.05 11.58 14.44
C LEU A 5 -3.31 11.11 15.16
N ASP A 6 -4.10 12.02 15.66
CA ASP A 6 -5.42 11.75 16.20
C ASP A 6 -6.52 11.89 15.12
N GLU A 7 -7.78 11.75 15.52
CA GLU A 7 -8.90 11.84 14.57
C GLU A 7 -9.11 13.25 14.01
N ASP A 8 -8.79 14.29 14.78
CA ASP A 8 -8.93 15.68 14.33
C ASP A 8 -7.81 16.03 13.35
N ASP A 9 -6.60 15.50 13.56
CA ASP A 9 -5.51 15.59 12.59
C ASP A 9 -5.89 14.93 11.27
N LEU A 10 -6.50 13.74 11.30
CA LEU A 10 -6.95 13.05 10.09
C LEU A 10 -8.03 13.85 9.33
N ARG A 11 -8.98 14.45 10.05
CA ARG A 11 -9.99 15.34 9.46
C ARG A 11 -9.32 16.57 8.82
N SER A 12 -8.39 17.18 9.50
CA SER A 12 -7.65 18.36 9.03
C SER A 12 -6.85 18.04 7.76
N LEU A 13 -6.13 16.93 7.72
CA LEU A 13 -5.39 16.48 6.53
C LEU A 13 -6.32 16.22 5.35
N SER A 14 -7.45 15.56 5.58
CA SER A 14 -8.45 15.30 4.55
C SER A 14 -9.04 16.60 3.99
N GLN A 15 -9.38 17.57 4.85
CA GLN A 15 -9.88 18.88 4.46
C GLN A 15 -8.83 19.71 3.69
N ALA A 16 -7.56 19.53 4.01
CA ALA A 16 -6.45 20.13 3.27
C ALA A 16 -6.20 19.49 1.89
N GLY A 17 -7.02 18.51 1.48
CA GLY A 17 -6.93 17.84 0.18
C GLY A 17 -5.97 16.65 0.13
N MET A 18 -5.45 16.19 1.26
CA MET A 18 -4.62 15.01 1.29
C MET A 18 -5.47 13.73 1.12
N THR A 19 -4.99 12.80 0.32
CA THR A 19 -5.63 11.49 0.16
C THR A 19 -5.32 10.60 1.35
N ILE A 20 -6.36 10.23 2.10
CA ILE A 20 -6.25 9.26 3.19
C ILE A 20 -6.45 7.84 2.64
N GLY A 21 -5.59 6.91 3.03
CA GLY A 21 -5.65 5.49 2.63
C GLY A 21 -5.55 4.56 3.83
N SER A 22 -6.01 3.32 3.69
CA SER A 22 -5.93 2.31 4.73
C SER A 22 -4.58 1.58 4.72
N HIS A 23 -4.01 1.37 5.89
CA HIS A 23 -2.82 0.56 6.11
C HIS A 23 -3.05 -0.60 7.09
N GLY A 24 -4.31 -0.99 7.25
CA GLY A 24 -4.75 -2.00 8.20
C GLY A 24 -5.17 -1.44 9.56
N MET A 25 -5.73 -2.31 10.38
CA MET A 25 -6.16 -1.97 11.75
C MET A 25 -5.01 -2.08 12.75
N HIS A 26 -4.22 -3.15 12.63
CA HIS A 26 -3.17 -3.51 13.58
C HIS A 26 -1.78 -3.61 12.95
N HIS A 27 -1.61 -3.12 11.71
CA HIS A 27 -0.35 -3.16 10.97
C HIS A 27 0.23 -4.58 10.86
N ARG A 28 -0.61 -5.60 10.67
CA ARG A 28 -0.20 -7.01 10.52
C ARG A 28 0.08 -7.35 9.06
N PRO A 29 1.03 -8.29 8.78
CA PRO A 29 1.24 -8.78 7.42
C PRO A 29 -0.02 -9.49 6.89
N TRP A 30 -0.73 -8.88 5.95
CA TRP A 30 -2.01 -9.41 5.44
C TRP A 30 -1.92 -10.79 4.80
N ARG A 31 -0.73 -11.18 4.31
CA ARG A 31 -0.51 -12.53 3.77
C ARG A 31 -0.74 -13.63 4.81
N ALA A 32 -0.36 -13.39 6.05
CA ALA A 32 -0.45 -14.35 7.15
C ALA A 32 -1.78 -14.30 7.90
N ALA A 33 -2.57 -13.24 7.71
CA ALA A 33 -3.83 -13.04 8.43
C ALA A 33 -4.85 -14.13 8.08
N LYS A 34 -5.57 -14.64 9.08
CA LYS A 34 -6.73 -15.55 8.88
C LYS A 34 -7.91 -14.76 8.30
N ASN A 35 -8.95 -15.46 7.84
CA ASN A 35 -10.08 -14.79 7.17
C ASN A 35 -10.75 -13.70 8.01
N GLY A 36 -10.99 -13.94 9.31
CA GLY A 36 -11.56 -12.94 10.22
C GLY A 36 -10.64 -11.76 10.44
N GLU A 37 -9.36 -12.02 10.69
CA GLU A 37 -8.32 -10.98 10.84
C GLU A 37 -8.13 -10.17 9.55
N LEU A 38 -8.19 -10.84 8.38
CA LEU A 38 -8.07 -10.14 7.09
C LEU A 38 -9.26 -9.21 6.85
N LYS A 39 -10.47 -9.59 7.26
CA LYS A 39 -11.64 -8.73 7.21
C LYS A 39 -11.44 -7.49 8.10
N GLU A 40 -11.02 -7.68 9.34
CA GLU A 40 -10.72 -6.59 10.27
C GLU A 40 -9.68 -5.63 9.72
N GLU A 41 -8.57 -6.16 9.20
CA GLU A 41 -7.49 -5.36 8.63
C GLU A 41 -7.91 -4.58 7.38
N LEU A 42 -8.78 -5.12 6.53
CA LEU A 42 -9.11 -4.51 5.24
C LEU A 42 -10.43 -3.74 5.23
N LEU A 43 -11.46 -4.25 5.90
CA LEU A 43 -12.81 -3.68 5.86
C LEU A 43 -13.08 -2.82 7.08
N ASP A 44 -12.92 -3.37 8.28
CA ASP A 44 -13.26 -2.67 9.51
C ASP A 44 -12.32 -1.46 9.72
N ALA A 45 -11.01 -1.60 9.37
CA ALA A 45 -10.06 -0.49 9.35
C ALA A 45 -10.47 0.63 8.38
N ARG A 46 -10.90 0.26 7.17
CA ARG A 46 -11.41 1.20 6.17
C ARG A 46 -12.64 1.94 6.68
N ASP A 47 -13.62 1.19 7.19
CA ASP A 47 -14.89 1.75 7.63
C ASP A 47 -14.68 2.71 8.81
N LYS A 48 -13.76 2.40 9.72
CA LYS A 48 -13.34 3.31 10.79
C LYS A 48 -12.78 4.62 10.23
N LEU A 49 -11.85 4.56 9.27
CA LEU A 49 -11.30 5.76 8.63
C LEU A 49 -12.37 6.58 7.91
N GLN A 50 -13.26 5.92 7.16
CA GLN A 50 -14.37 6.57 6.47
C GLN A 50 -15.29 7.34 7.44
N ASN A 51 -15.58 6.74 8.60
CA ASN A 51 -16.39 7.38 9.63
C ASN A 51 -15.69 8.60 10.24
N ILE A 52 -14.36 8.53 10.44
CA ILE A 52 -13.58 9.65 10.99
C ILE A 52 -13.59 10.86 10.05
N ILE A 53 -13.28 10.64 8.76
CA ILE A 53 -13.11 11.74 7.80
C ILE A 53 -14.38 12.07 7.01
N ASN A 54 -15.44 11.29 7.17
CA ASN A 54 -16.71 11.38 6.42
C ASN A 54 -16.51 11.37 4.89
N GLN A 55 -15.52 10.59 4.41
CA GLN A 55 -15.20 10.42 2.99
C GLN A 55 -14.85 8.97 2.67
N GLY A 56 -15.06 8.55 1.42
CA GLY A 56 -14.74 7.20 0.97
C GLY A 56 -13.24 6.92 0.94
N ILE A 57 -12.81 5.86 1.58
CA ILE A 57 -11.43 5.34 1.50
C ILE A 57 -11.34 4.32 0.37
N THR A 58 -10.59 4.66 -0.68
CA THR A 58 -10.44 3.83 -1.88
C THR A 58 -9.01 3.34 -2.12
N ASN A 59 -8.06 3.80 -1.31
CA ASN A 59 -6.65 3.45 -1.41
C ASN A 59 -6.22 2.61 -0.22
N ALA A 60 -5.38 1.61 -0.47
CA ALA A 60 -4.77 0.81 0.58
C ALA A 60 -3.26 0.61 0.34
N ALA A 61 -2.48 0.46 1.40
CA ALA A 61 -1.09 0.08 1.33
C ALA A 61 -0.87 -1.21 2.12
N CYS A 62 -0.19 -2.19 1.53
CA CYS A 62 0.09 -3.45 2.21
C CYS A 62 1.14 -3.22 3.31
N PRO A 63 0.85 -3.57 4.59
CA PRO A 63 1.85 -3.56 5.65
C PRO A 63 3.06 -4.42 5.26
N PHE A 64 4.27 -3.88 5.46
CA PHE A 64 5.53 -4.50 5.05
C PHE A 64 5.63 -4.84 3.55
N GLY A 65 4.72 -4.35 2.71
CA GLY A 65 4.60 -4.74 1.31
C GLY A 65 4.26 -6.22 1.09
N VAL A 66 3.75 -6.92 2.11
CA VAL A 66 3.53 -8.37 2.10
C VAL A 66 2.09 -8.70 1.74
N TYR A 67 1.92 -9.42 0.65
CA TYR A 67 0.61 -9.84 0.14
C TYR A 67 0.69 -11.20 -0.57
N ASN A 68 -0.45 -11.80 -0.85
CA ASN A 68 -0.62 -12.99 -1.68
C ASN A 68 -1.89 -12.86 -2.54
N ARG A 69 -2.21 -13.88 -3.32
CA ARG A 69 -3.40 -13.91 -4.18
C ARG A 69 -4.70 -13.64 -3.40
N ARG A 70 -4.85 -14.27 -2.23
CA ARG A 70 -6.02 -14.07 -1.38
C ARG A 70 -6.18 -12.61 -0.96
N THR A 71 -5.11 -12.01 -0.45
CA THR A 71 -5.08 -10.59 -0.08
C THR A 71 -5.53 -9.69 -1.23
N LEU A 72 -4.96 -9.90 -2.43
CA LEU A 72 -5.31 -9.09 -3.61
C LEU A 72 -6.76 -9.29 -4.05
N THR A 73 -7.26 -10.53 -3.99
CA THR A 73 -8.66 -10.83 -4.31
C THR A 73 -9.60 -10.13 -3.33
N THR A 74 -9.31 -10.21 -2.02
CA THR A 74 -10.13 -9.54 -1.00
C THR A 74 -10.13 -8.02 -1.17
N LEU A 75 -8.98 -7.41 -1.44
CA LEU A 75 -8.88 -5.96 -1.71
C LEU A 75 -9.69 -5.54 -2.95
N LYS A 76 -9.67 -6.33 -4.03
CA LYS A 76 -10.51 -6.08 -5.22
C LYS A 76 -11.98 -6.19 -4.90
N GLN A 77 -12.39 -7.26 -4.22
CA GLN A 77 -13.78 -7.47 -3.81
C GLN A 77 -14.28 -6.38 -2.85
N ALA A 78 -13.40 -5.86 -2.00
CA ALA A 78 -13.67 -4.73 -1.12
C ALA A 78 -13.81 -3.38 -1.85
N GLY A 79 -13.53 -3.33 -3.16
CA GLY A 79 -13.70 -2.13 -3.98
C GLY A 79 -12.56 -1.12 -3.86
N TYR A 80 -11.39 -1.49 -3.35
CA TYR A 80 -10.23 -0.62 -3.37
C TYR A 80 -9.82 -0.30 -4.81
N LYS A 81 -9.59 0.98 -5.10
CA LYS A 81 -9.24 1.49 -6.45
C LYS A 81 -7.75 1.48 -6.72
N ARG A 82 -6.92 1.64 -5.67
CA ARG A 82 -5.45 1.54 -5.74
C ARG A 82 -4.91 0.82 -4.52
N VAL A 83 -3.95 -0.06 -4.76
CA VAL A 83 -3.24 -0.79 -3.71
C VAL A 83 -1.74 -0.62 -3.90
N TYR A 84 -1.08 -0.15 -2.85
CA TYR A 84 0.35 0.12 -2.84
C TYR A 84 1.11 -1.01 -2.18
N THR A 85 2.21 -1.42 -2.82
CA THR A 85 3.14 -2.44 -2.31
C THR A 85 4.50 -1.83 -2.01
N SER A 86 5.42 -2.61 -1.49
CA SER A 86 6.85 -2.24 -1.36
C SER A 86 7.72 -3.05 -2.33
N ASP A 87 7.20 -3.35 -3.51
CA ASP A 87 7.91 -4.17 -4.50
C ASP A 87 9.02 -3.41 -5.22
N GLY A 88 9.13 -2.11 -4.99
CA GLY A 88 10.08 -1.22 -5.64
C GLY A 88 9.74 -0.91 -7.11
N GLY A 89 10.46 -0.01 -7.75
CA GLY A 89 10.36 0.38 -9.16
C GLY A 89 9.29 1.41 -9.48
N LYS A 90 9.13 1.68 -10.77
CA LYS A 90 8.22 2.73 -11.24
C LYS A 90 6.76 2.31 -11.08
N ALA A 91 5.96 3.22 -10.56
CA ALA A 91 4.52 3.12 -10.61
C ALA A 91 4.05 3.24 -12.06
N ILE A 92 2.99 2.53 -12.43
CA ILE A 92 2.40 2.60 -13.77
C ILE A 92 1.04 3.28 -13.63
N ASP A 93 0.83 4.36 -14.36
CA ASP A 93 -0.43 5.07 -14.35
C ASP A 93 -1.58 4.14 -14.72
N ASN A 94 -2.71 4.31 -14.01
CA ASN A 94 -3.91 3.51 -14.16
C ASN A 94 -3.82 2.02 -13.78
N GLU A 95 -2.66 1.51 -13.34
CA GLU A 95 -2.62 0.19 -12.73
C GLU A 95 -3.22 0.21 -11.32
N TRP A 96 -3.95 -0.85 -11.01
CA TRP A 96 -4.58 -1.02 -9.70
C TRP A 96 -3.54 -1.30 -8.60
N LEU A 97 -2.49 -2.08 -8.92
CA LEU A 97 -1.41 -2.42 -8.00
C LEU A 97 -0.20 -1.54 -8.29
N GLN A 98 0.12 -0.67 -7.35
CA GLN A 98 1.17 0.33 -7.48
C GLN A 98 2.42 -0.07 -6.69
N ALA A 99 3.56 -0.05 -7.35
CA ALA A 99 4.85 -0.23 -6.70
C ALA A 99 5.25 1.04 -5.94
N ARG A 100 5.89 0.87 -4.79
CA ARG A 100 6.55 1.94 -4.02
C ARG A 100 7.99 1.54 -3.76
N ASN A 101 8.86 2.52 -3.76
CA ASN A 101 10.22 2.37 -3.29
C ASN A 101 10.30 2.74 -1.81
N THR A 102 11.24 2.15 -1.10
CA THR A 102 11.56 2.50 0.28
C THR A 102 12.73 3.48 0.26
N VAL A 103 12.60 4.57 1.00
CA VAL A 103 13.67 5.53 1.30
C VAL A 103 13.98 5.41 2.79
N THR A 104 15.26 5.36 3.13
CA THR A 104 15.76 5.20 4.50
C THR A 104 16.60 6.40 4.93
N CYS A 105 17.01 6.44 6.17
CA CYS A 105 17.90 7.50 6.68
C CYS A 105 19.31 7.44 6.06
N ASP A 106 19.69 6.35 5.42
CA ASP A 106 20.98 6.19 4.75
C ASP A 106 20.95 6.69 3.29
N ASP A 107 19.76 7.03 2.78
CA ASP A 107 19.59 7.58 1.43
C ASP A 107 19.87 9.08 1.41
N ASP A 108 20.66 9.51 0.45
CA ASP A 108 20.93 10.92 0.14
C ASP A 108 20.16 11.40 -1.11
N ALA A 109 20.28 12.67 -1.42
CA ALA A 109 19.63 13.26 -2.60
C ALA A 109 20.04 12.59 -3.90
N ARG A 110 21.26 12.06 -3.98
CA ARG A 110 21.77 11.37 -5.17
C ARG A 110 21.15 9.98 -5.31
N SER A 111 21.12 9.19 -4.25
CA SER A 111 20.49 7.86 -4.27
C SER A 111 19.01 7.96 -4.59
N ILE A 112 18.31 8.98 -4.09
CA ILE A 112 16.91 9.25 -4.40
C ILE A 112 16.73 9.64 -5.87
N ALA A 113 17.59 10.52 -6.41
CA ALA A 113 17.54 10.88 -7.82
C ALA A 113 17.80 9.66 -8.73
N GLU A 114 18.81 8.84 -8.41
CA GLU A 114 19.09 7.60 -9.14
C GLU A 114 17.90 6.62 -9.09
N LEU A 115 17.19 6.54 -7.95
CA LEU A 115 15.99 5.73 -7.80
C LEU A 115 14.83 6.22 -8.68
N ILE A 116 14.68 7.54 -8.83
CA ILE A 116 13.64 8.17 -9.68
C ILE A 116 13.98 7.99 -11.16
N ASP A 117 15.25 8.19 -11.53
CA ASP A 117 15.69 8.19 -12.91
C ASP A 117 16.03 6.79 -13.46
N SER A 118 16.16 5.80 -12.57
CA SER A 118 16.55 4.45 -12.99
C SER A 118 15.61 3.89 -14.04
N ASP A 119 16.07 3.81 -15.26
CA ASP A 119 15.48 2.94 -16.28
C ASP A 119 15.92 1.51 -15.97
N GLU A 120 15.00 0.72 -15.41
CA GLU A 120 15.26 -0.71 -15.24
C GLU A 120 15.59 -1.32 -16.61
N GLY A 121 16.79 -1.84 -16.78
CA GLY A 121 17.16 -2.59 -17.97
C GLY A 121 16.20 -3.75 -18.24
N MET A 122 16.05 -4.17 -19.51
CA MET A 122 15.08 -5.21 -19.91
C MET A 122 15.22 -6.51 -19.10
N ILE A 123 16.43 -6.90 -18.73
CA ILE A 123 16.70 -8.13 -17.95
C ILE A 123 16.18 -7.98 -16.52
N SER A 124 16.45 -6.86 -15.86
CA SER A 124 15.93 -6.57 -14.51
C SER A 124 14.41 -6.52 -14.49
N ARG A 125 13.79 -5.93 -15.50
CA ARG A 125 12.32 -5.90 -15.65
C ARG A 125 11.74 -7.31 -15.80
N SER A 126 12.39 -8.19 -16.56
CA SER A 126 11.93 -9.56 -16.80
C SER A 126 12.02 -10.40 -15.53
N ILE A 127 13.15 -10.39 -14.84
CA ILE A 127 13.36 -11.12 -13.58
C ILE A 127 12.36 -10.62 -12.53
N ARG A 128 12.22 -9.30 -12.40
CA ARG A 128 11.28 -8.70 -11.46
C ARG A 128 9.84 -9.09 -11.77
N ARG A 129 9.40 -9.05 -13.04
CA ARG A 129 8.06 -9.50 -13.45
C ARG A 129 7.80 -10.94 -13.04
N SER A 130 8.78 -11.83 -13.20
CA SER A 130 8.68 -13.24 -12.81
C SER A 130 8.54 -13.40 -11.30
N VAL A 131 9.33 -12.68 -10.51
CA VAL A 131 9.25 -12.68 -9.04
C VAL A 131 7.91 -12.11 -8.56
N LEU A 132 7.46 -11.01 -9.14
CA LEU A 132 6.16 -10.41 -8.80
C LEU A 132 5.00 -11.33 -9.19
N LEU A 133 5.08 -12.00 -10.33
CA LEU A 133 4.08 -12.98 -10.74
C LEU A 133 4.02 -14.15 -9.74
N ALA A 134 5.15 -14.70 -9.35
CA ALA A 134 5.22 -15.75 -8.34
C ALA A 134 4.64 -15.28 -6.98
N LYS A 135 4.93 -14.03 -6.57
CA LYS A 135 4.37 -13.43 -5.34
C LYS A 135 2.86 -13.27 -5.42
N ARG A 136 2.32 -12.86 -6.59
CA ARG A 136 0.89 -12.68 -6.83
C ARG A 136 0.12 -14.00 -6.87
N LEU A 137 0.77 -15.09 -7.31
CA LEU A 137 0.17 -16.42 -7.45
C LEU A 137 0.32 -17.28 -6.18
N ARG A 138 1.17 -16.90 -5.26
CA ARG A 138 1.37 -17.62 -3.99
C ARG A 138 0.05 -17.64 -3.19
N GLN A 139 -0.32 -18.84 -2.73
CA GLN A 139 -1.47 -19.07 -1.84
C GLN A 139 -1.17 -18.68 -0.40
#